data_a6b1ab0b21666bb57e4279aef4cb034e
#
_entry.id   a6b1ab0b21666bb57e4279aef4cb034e
#
_cell.length_a   1.000
_cell.length_b   1.000
_cell.length_c   1.000
_cell.angle_alpha   90.00
_cell.angle_beta   90.00
_cell.angle_gamma   90.00
#
_symmetry.space_group_name_H-M   'P 1'
#
loop_
_entity.id
_entity.type
_entity.pdbx_description
1 polymer ?
#
loop_
_entity_poly.entity_id
_entity_poly.type
_entity_poly.pdbx_seq_one_letter_code
_entity_poly.pdbx_strand_id
1 'polypeptide(L)'
;VEAVTGAGLTGIIDGRQVRLGRPGWIEAGDLSEKVTAMQEAGATAVLVEDDGTVIGAVAVRDDLRPEAAEVVSRLRATNYQVAMLTGDNERTASALATQAGITDVHAELRPEDKANIIHRLRENSPTAMVGDGVNDAPALATADVGIAMGAMGSDVAIETADVALMGEDLRHLPQTLSHARRARSIMLQNVGLSLGLIAILIPLATFGILGLAAVVLVHEVAEIFVIGNGVRAGRFRPLTPIPAARPAVTAVPAGAGGK
;
A
#
# COMPACT_ATOMS: atom_id res chain seq x y z
N VAL A 1 -13.00 28.52 -7.28
CA VAL A 1 -11.60 28.17 -7.04
C VAL A 1 -11.06 27.59 -8.33
N GLU A 2 -9.93 28.09 -8.79
CA GLU A 2 -9.24 27.63 -10.00
C GLU A 2 -7.86 27.08 -9.65
N ALA A 3 -7.50 25.99 -10.30
CA ALA A 3 -6.16 25.41 -10.17
C ALA A 3 -5.22 26.03 -11.22
N VAL A 4 -4.08 26.56 -10.77
CA VAL A 4 -3.00 27.04 -11.64
C VAL A 4 -1.94 25.95 -11.71
N THR A 5 -1.86 25.28 -12.87
CA THR A 5 -0.98 24.14 -13.06
C THR A 5 0.47 24.44 -12.68
N GLY A 6 1.06 23.65 -11.79
CA GLY A 6 2.43 23.80 -11.31
C GLY A 6 2.68 24.98 -10.36
N ALA A 7 1.63 25.71 -9.94
CA ALA A 7 1.76 26.87 -9.09
C ALA A 7 0.93 26.75 -7.80
N GLY A 8 -0.39 26.49 -7.91
CA GLY A 8 -1.26 26.41 -6.74
C GLY A 8 -2.74 26.59 -7.07
N LEU A 9 -3.48 27.15 -6.14
CA LEU A 9 -4.91 27.43 -6.23
C LEU A 9 -5.17 28.93 -6.09
N THR A 10 -6.13 29.46 -6.81
CA THR A 10 -6.64 30.84 -6.61
C THR A 10 -8.17 30.81 -6.49
N GLY A 11 -8.73 31.73 -5.71
CA GLY A 11 -10.17 31.81 -5.54
C GLY A 11 -10.59 33.09 -4.82
N ILE A 12 -11.91 33.33 -4.77
CA ILE A 12 -12.48 34.46 -4.04
C ILE A 12 -13.24 33.92 -2.83
N ILE A 13 -12.91 34.43 -1.65
CA ILE A 13 -13.55 34.11 -0.37
C ILE A 13 -13.99 35.44 0.25
N ASP A 14 -15.28 35.60 0.49
CA ASP A 14 -15.88 36.82 1.05
C ASP A 14 -15.50 38.12 0.30
N GLY A 15 -15.37 38.01 -1.04
CA GLY A 15 -15.03 39.13 -1.93
C GLY A 15 -13.52 39.44 -1.98
N ARG A 16 -12.68 38.70 -1.30
CA ARG A 16 -11.21 38.84 -1.25
C ARG A 16 -10.55 37.76 -2.09
N GLN A 17 -9.49 38.14 -2.81
CA GLN A 17 -8.73 37.17 -3.60
C GLN A 17 -7.77 36.40 -2.67
N VAL A 18 -7.97 35.08 -2.59
CA VAL A 18 -7.09 34.19 -1.83
C VAL A 18 -6.30 33.31 -2.78
N ARG A 19 -4.97 33.21 -2.56
CA ARG A 19 -4.08 32.30 -3.29
C ARG A 19 -3.39 31.36 -2.31
N LEU A 20 -3.33 30.07 -2.69
CA LEU A 20 -2.51 29.05 -2.02
C LEU A 20 -1.51 28.51 -3.02
N GLY A 21 -0.21 28.58 -2.73
CA GLY A 21 0.75 28.09 -3.69
C GLY A 21 2.18 28.01 -3.22
N ARG A 22 3.01 27.50 -4.13
CA ARG A 22 4.42 27.30 -3.85
C ARG A 22 5.18 28.61 -3.70
N PRO A 23 6.29 28.64 -2.93
CA PRO A 23 7.28 29.72 -2.97
C PRO A 23 7.79 29.94 -4.40
N GLY A 24 7.95 31.22 -4.77
CA GLY A 24 8.28 31.63 -6.13
C GLY A 24 7.07 31.94 -7.04
N TRP A 25 5.88 31.41 -6.76
CA TRP A 25 4.63 31.90 -7.33
C TRP A 25 3.94 32.92 -6.39
N ILE A 26 4.08 32.69 -5.07
CA ILE A 26 3.76 33.66 -4.03
C ILE A 26 5.11 34.04 -3.37
N GLU A 27 5.35 35.33 -3.24
CA GLU A 27 6.57 35.82 -2.56
C GLU A 27 6.42 35.65 -1.07
N ALA A 28 7.39 34.98 -0.42
CA ALA A 28 7.30 34.65 1.00
C ALA A 28 7.41 35.86 1.94
N GLY A 29 7.99 36.99 1.48
CA GLY A 29 8.16 38.19 2.29
C GLY A 29 8.86 37.91 3.64
N ASP A 30 8.27 38.36 4.72
CA ASP A 30 8.79 38.17 6.10
C ASP A 30 8.81 36.69 6.54
N LEU A 31 8.16 35.80 5.81
CA LEU A 31 8.15 34.37 6.11
C LEU A 31 9.28 33.60 5.43
N SER A 32 10.16 34.26 4.65
CA SER A 32 11.22 33.59 3.86
C SER A 32 12.09 32.66 4.69
N GLU A 33 12.56 33.08 5.86
CA GLU A 33 13.38 32.25 6.75
C GLU A 33 12.60 31.03 7.27
N LYS A 34 11.32 31.21 7.61
CA LYS A 34 10.47 30.11 8.09
C LYS A 34 10.17 29.11 6.97
N VAL A 35 9.92 29.60 5.75
CA VAL A 35 9.72 28.77 4.57
C VAL A 35 10.97 27.94 4.27
N THR A 36 12.14 28.56 4.33
CA THR A 36 13.43 27.85 4.15
C THR A 36 13.61 26.77 5.21
N ALA A 37 13.35 27.08 6.48
CA ALA A 37 13.44 26.10 7.55
C ALA A 37 12.44 24.93 7.38
N MET A 38 11.22 25.18 6.90
CA MET A 38 10.25 24.14 6.56
C MET A 38 10.77 23.22 5.45
N GLN A 39 11.36 23.80 4.39
CA GLN A 39 11.92 23.06 3.26
C GLN A 39 13.18 22.26 3.68
N GLU A 40 14.04 22.84 4.49
CA GLU A 40 15.21 22.13 5.04
C GLU A 40 14.81 20.97 5.96
N ALA A 41 13.67 21.08 6.63
CA ALA A 41 13.06 20.00 7.41
C ALA A 41 12.36 18.96 6.56
N GLY A 42 12.42 19.04 5.21
CA GLY A 42 11.83 18.08 4.27
C GLY A 42 10.32 18.26 4.08
N ALA A 43 9.76 19.42 4.37
CA ALA A 43 8.35 19.72 4.11
C ALA A 43 8.18 20.52 2.81
N THR A 44 7.05 20.29 2.13
CA THR A 44 6.59 21.18 1.05
C THR A 44 5.93 22.40 1.70
N ALA A 45 6.52 23.59 1.50
CA ALA A 45 5.94 24.82 1.99
C ALA A 45 4.89 25.34 0.99
N VAL A 46 3.68 25.59 1.50
CA VAL A 46 2.58 26.24 0.76
C VAL A 46 2.28 27.56 1.42
N LEU A 47 2.40 28.65 0.65
CA LEU A 47 2.09 29.99 1.12
C LEU A 47 0.59 30.29 0.94
N VAL A 48 0.05 31.04 1.87
CA VAL A 48 -1.34 31.55 1.85
C VAL A 48 -1.28 33.07 1.72
N GLU A 49 -1.87 33.59 0.67
CA GLU A 49 -1.97 35.02 0.39
C GLU A 49 -3.43 35.44 0.35
N ASP A 50 -3.71 36.60 0.93
CA ASP A 50 -5.01 37.23 0.97
C ASP A 50 -4.88 38.69 0.49
N ASP A 51 -5.55 39.02 -0.65
CA ASP A 51 -5.48 40.32 -1.34
C ASP A 51 -4.04 40.85 -1.51
N GLY A 52 -3.11 40.01 -1.97
CA GLY A 52 -1.71 40.36 -2.21
C GLY A 52 -0.83 40.40 -0.96
N THR A 53 -1.36 40.04 0.22
CA THR A 53 -0.59 39.99 1.48
C THR A 53 -0.44 38.54 1.91
N VAL A 54 0.79 38.08 2.13
CA VAL A 54 1.04 36.75 2.68
C VAL A 54 0.67 36.70 4.15
N ILE A 55 -0.34 35.89 4.47
CA ILE A 55 -0.88 35.78 5.83
C ILE A 55 -0.34 34.56 6.59
N GLY A 56 0.29 33.61 5.88
CA GLY A 56 0.85 32.42 6.51
C GLY A 56 1.55 31.48 5.56
N ALA A 57 2.21 30.48 6.14
CA ALA A 57 2.77 29.33 5.45
C ALA A 57 2.29 28.04 6.11
N VAL A 58 1.98 27.05 5.29
CA VAL A 58 1.60 25.70 5.71
C VAL A 58 2.70 24.74 5.28
N ALA A 59 3.24 24.00 6.24
CA ALA A 59 4.17 22.91 5.95
C ALA A 59 3.35 21.64 5.66
N VAL A 60 3.41 21.15 4.46
CA VAL A 60 2.86 19.85 4.06
C VAL A 60 4.00 18.85 4.08
N ARG A 61 3.89 17.84 4.90
CA ARG A 61 4.89 16.78 4.99
C ARG A 61 4.20 15.46 4.75
N ASP A 62 4.77 14.67 3.86
CA ASP A 62 4.41 13.28 3.75
C ASP A 62 5.10 12.53 4.89
N ASP A 63 4.33 12.20 5.91
CA ASP A 63 4.81 11.42 7.02
C ASP A 63 4.65 9.93 6.73
N LEU A 64 5.66 9.17 7.15
CA LEU A 64 5.57 7.72 7.10
C LEU A 64 4.40 7.25 7.96
N ARG A 65 3.59 6.34 7.43
CA ARG A 65 2.51 5.71 8.20
C ARG A 65 3.09 5.07 9.47
N PRO A 66 2.47 5.24 10.64
CA PRO A 66 3.03 4.75 11.92
C PRO A 66 3.39 3.27 11.92
N GLU A 67 2.63 2.47 11.17
CA GLU A 67 2.82 1.03 11.07
C GLU A 67 3.84 0.58 10.02
N ALA A 68 4.33 1.50 9.16
CA ALA A 68 5.14 1.12 7.99
C ALA A 68 6.43 0.37 8.36
N ALA A 69 7.19 0.85 9.35
CA ALA A 69 8.42 0.21 9.79
C ALA A 69 8.16 -1.20 10.36
N GLU A 70 7.07 -1.38 11.11
CA GLU A 70 6.65 -2.69 11.62
C GLU A 70 6.30 -3.64 10.47
N VAL A 71 5.55 -3.17 9.48
CA VAL A 71 5.13 -3.96 8.32
C VAL A 71 6.34 -4.40 7.50
N VAL A 72 7.27 -3.48 7.19
CA VAL A 72 8.52 -3.80 6.49
C VAL A 72 9.34 -4.84 7.25
N SER A 73 9.48 -4.68 8.56
CA SER A 73 10.20 -5.66 9.41
C SER A 73 9.55 -7.04 9.36
N ARG A 74 8.21 -7.13 9.42
CA ARG A 74 7.47 -8.39 9.32
C ARG A 74 7.61 -9.05 7.96
N LEU A 75 7.57 -8.27 6.87
CA LEU A 75 7.78 -8.79 5.52
C LEU A 75 9.18 -9.38 5.37
N ARG A 76 10.21 -8.66 5.82
CA ARG A 76 11.59 -9.13 5.80
C ARG A 76 11.82 -10.39 6.64
N ALA A 77 11.20 -10.47 7.83
CA ALA A 77 11.26 -11.65 8.70
C ALA A 77 10.64 -12.90 8.04
N THR A 78 9.81 -12.72 7.03
CA THR A 78 9.22 -13.80 6.22
C THR A 78 9.84 -13.95 4.84
N ASN A 79 11.10 -13.47 4.68
CA ASN A 79 11.94 -13.55 3.48
C ASN A 79 11.39 -12.79 2.24
N TYR A 80 10.60 -11.75 2.44
CA TYR A 80 10.31 -10.81 1.36
C TYR A 80 11.40 -9.75 1.26
N GLN A 81 11.83 -9.43 0.05
CA GLN A 81 12.56 -8.21 -0.25
C GLN A 81 11.56 -7.08 -0.42
N VAL A 82 11.91 -5.89 0.07
CA VAL A 82 11.03 -4.72 0.02
C VAL A 82 11.77 -3.58 -0.64
N ALA A 83 11.21 -3.06 -1.73
CA ALA A 83 11.67 -1.89 -2.44
C ALA A 83 10.64 -0.76 -2.35
N MET A 84 11.10 0.48 -2.34
CA MET A 84 10.26 1.69 -2.42
C MET A 84 10.37 2.30 -3.81
N LEU A 85 9.22 2.52 -4.46
CA LEU A 85 9.10 3.18 -5.75
C LEU A 85 8.25 4.45 -5.56
N THR A 86 8.85 5.63 -5.73
CA THR A 86 8.17 6.90 -5.51
C THR A 86 8.46 7.94 -6.58
N GLY A 87 7.53 8.86 -6.81
CA GLY A 87 7.75 10.06 -7.62
C GLY A 87 8.42 11.21 -6.87
N ASP A 88 8.61 11.08 -5.54
CA ASP A 88 9.26 12.10 -4.72
C ASP A 88 10.74 12.22 -5.07
N ASN A 89 11.33 13.36 -4.67
CA ASN A 89 12.77 13.57 -4.83
C ASN A 89 13.59 12.59 -3.97
N GLU A 90 14.80 12.30 -4.42
CA GLU A 90 15.69 11.30 -3.83
C GLU A 90 15.95 11.53 -2.33
N ARG A 91 16.08 12.79 -1.90
CA ARG A 91 16.34 13.15 -0.50
C ARG A 91 15.15 12.75 0.41
N THR A 92 13.94 13.09 0.01
CA THR A 92 12.71 12.75 0.75
C THR A 92 12.50 11.25 0.77
N ALA A 93 12.62 10.60 -0.39
CA ALA A 93 12.48 9.16 -0.52
C ALA A 93 13.48 8.41 0.39
N SER A 94 14.76 8.79 0.37
CA SER A 94 15.81 8.18 1.20
C SER A 94 15.56 8.36 2.71
N ALA A 95 15.06 9.54 3.12
CA ALA A 95 14.73 9.80 4.52
C ALA A 95 13.57 8.92 5.00
N LEU A 96 12.47 8.83 4.22
CA LEU A 96 11.32 7.98 4.54
C LEU A 96 11.67 6.49 4.50
N ALA A 97 12.45 6.06 3.51
CA ALA A 97 12.92 4.69 3.40
C ALA A 97 13.78 4.27 4.59
N THR A 98 14.68 5.14 5.04
CA THR A 98 15.50 4.89 6.23
C THR A 98 14.63 4.70 7.48
N GLN A 99 13.61 5.53 7.67
CA GLN A 99 12.66 5.41 8.77
C GLN A 99 11.85 4.11 8.69
N ALA A 100 11.45 3.70 7.47
CA ALA A 100 10.74 2.45 7.22
C ALA A 100 11.65 1.21 7.30
N GLY A 101 12.97 1.39 7.29
CA GLY A 101 13.93 0.29 7.22
C GLY A 101 14.06 -0.31 5.81
N ILE A 102 13.76 0.44 4.74
CA ILE A 102 13.90 0.04 3.33
C ILE A 102 15.26 0.51 2.82
N THR A 103 15.98 -0.38 2.13
CA THR A 103 17.31 -0.09 1.58
C THR A 103 17.32 0.01 0.05
N ASP A 104 16.33 -0.58 -0.61
CA ASP A 104 16.16 -0.51 -2.07
C ASP A 104 15.16 0.59 -2.40
N VAL A 105 15.66 1.72 -2.92
CA VAL A 105 14.88 2.94 -3.13
C VAL A 105 15.04 3.43 -4.56
N HIS A 106 13.92 3.64 -5.23
CA HIS A 106 13.83 4.23 -6.55
C HIS A 106 12.95 5.50 -6.45
N ALA A 107 13.56 6.65 -6.61
CA ALA A 107 12.94 7.97 -6.50
C ALA A 107 12.75 8.64 -7.86
N GLU A 108 12.04 9.76 -7.89
CA GLU A 108 11.80 10.62 -9.07
C GLU A 108 11.16 9.89 -10.26
N LEU A 109 10.38 8.84 -9.96
CA LEU A 109 9.79 7.96 -10.97
C LEU A 109 8.47 8.52 -11.52
N ARG A 110 8.33 8.44 -12.84
CA ARG A 110 7.02 8.56 -13.50
C ARG A 110 6.26 7.24 -13.41
N PRO A 111 4.94 7.24 -13.63
CA PRO A 111 4.16 5.99 -13.62
C PRO A 111 4.72 4.89 -14.54
N GLU A 112 5.21 5.27 -15.72
CA GLU A 112 5.83 4.36 -16.70
C GLU A 112 7.15 3.76 -16.19
N ASP A 113 7.96 4.56 -15.48
CA ASP A 113 9.24 4.12 -14.92
C ASP A 113 9.01 3.08 -13.83
N LYS A 114 7.96 3.24 -13.01
CA LYS A 114 7.56 2.25 -12.00
C LYS A 114 7.25 0.90 -12.66
N ALA A 115 6.45 0.89 -13.73
CA ALA A 115 6.13 -0.33 -14.47
C ALA A 115 7.37 -1.02 -15.04
N ASN A 116 8.33 -0.25 -15.58
CA ASN A 116 9.59 -0.78 -16.10
C ASN A 116 10.47 -1.40 -15.00
N ILE A 117 10.48 -0.81 -13.80
CA ILE A 117 11.20 -1.39 -12.65
C ILE A 117 10.55 -2.70 -12.22
N ILE A 118 9.22 -2.73 -12.09
CA ILE A 118 8.48 -3.95 -11.76
C ILE A 118 8.76 -5.05 -12.78
N HIS A 119 8.75 -4.73 -14.07
CA HIS A 119 9.07 -5.70 -15.12
C HIS A 119 10.46 -6.34 -14.90
N ARG A 120 11.49 -5.52 -14.61
CA ARG A 120 12.85 -6.03 -14.33
C ARG A 120 12.94 -6.87 -13.05
N LEU A 121 12.20 -6.49 -12.01
CA LEU A 121 12.17 -7.27 -10.75
C LEU A 121 11.55 -8.64 -10.96
N ARG A 122 10.50 -8.75 -11.77
CA ARG A 122 9.83 -10.02 -12.14
C ARG A 122 10.76 -11.00 -12.86
N GLU A 123 11.71 -10.51 -13.65
CA GLU A 123 12.68 -11.40 -14.32
C GLU A 123 13.52 -12.20 -13.32
N ASN A 124 13.72 -11.67 -12.12
CA ASN A 124 14.55 -12.29 -11.09
C ASN A 124 13.76 -13.07 -10.05
N SER A 125 12.55 -12.63 -9.70
CA SER A 125 11.71 -13.27 -8.67
C SER A 125 10.25 -12.85 -8.80
N PRO A 126 9.29 -13.68 -8.31
CA PRO A 126 7.89 -13.28 -8.24
C PRO A 126 7.73 -11.98 -7.46
N THR A 127 7.10 -11.00 -8.07
CA THR A 127 7.04 -9.62 -7.59
C THR A 127 5.60 -9.18 -7.37
N ALA A 128 5.29 -8.66 -6.19
CA ALA A 128 4.03 -7.99 -5.90
C ALA A 128 4.23 -6.47 -5.89
N MET A 129 3.32 -5.73 -6.52
CA MET A 129 3.24 -4.28 -6.41
C MET A 129 2.11 -3.90 -5.45
N VAL A 130 2.39 -2.98 -4.54
CA VAL A 130 1.40 -2.42 -3.61
C VAL A 130 1.30 -0.92 -3.88
N GLY A 131 0.10 -0.41 -4.14
CA GLY A 131 -0.13 0.99 -4.45
C GLY A 131 -1.55 1.44 -4.17
N ASP A 132 -1.87 2.71 -4.44
CA ASP A 132 -3.21 3.27 -4.27
C ASP A 132 -4.15 3.01 -5.46
N GLY A 133 -3.61 2.51 -6.57
CA GLY A 133 -4.34 2.16 -7.78
C GLY A 133 -4.67 3.33 -8.71
N VAL A 134 -4.40 4.57 -8.34
CA VAL A 134 -4.68 5.74 -9.19
C VAL A 134 -3.50 6.05 -10.11
N ASN A 135 -2.35 6.33 -9.53
CA ASN A 135 -1.12 6.64 -10.27
C ASN A 135 -0.26 5.39 -10.54
N ASP A 136 -0.52 4.32 -9.82
CA ASP A 136 0.25 3.08 -9.87
C ASP A 136 -0.39 1.99 -10.74
N ALA A 137 -1.53 2.27 -11.41
CA ALA A 137 -2.26 1.30 -12.22
C ALA A 137 -1.38 0.54 -13.24
N PRO A 138 -0.49 1.19 -14.02
CA PRO A 138 0.40 0.46 -14.94
C PRO A 138 1.39 -0.47 -14.21
N ALA A 139 1.89 -0.07 -13.04
CA ALA A 139 2.82 -0.88 -12.25
C ALA A 139 2.10 -2.06 -11.57
N LEU A 140 0.88 -1.84 -11.06
CA LEU A 140 0.02 -2.89 -10.51
C LEU A 140 -0.30 -3.97 -11.54
N ALA A 141 -0.70 -3.55 -12.76
CA ALA A 141 -1.00 -4.47 -13.86
C ALA A 141 0.25 -5.22 -14.37
N THR A 142 1.44 -4.66 -14.18
CA THR A 142 2.70 -5.29 -14.63
C THR A 142 3.22 -6.32 -13.64
N ALA A 143 2.91 -6.22 -12.36
CA ALA A 143 3.36 -7.14 -11.32
C ALA A 143 2.80 -8.58 -11.51
N ASP A 144 3.39 -9.58 -10.84
CA ASP A 144 2.79 -10.93 -10.75
C ASP A 144 1.55 -10.92 -9.86
N VAL A 145 1.50 -9.99 -8.88
CA VAL A 145 0.32 -9.71 -8.08
C VAL A 145 0.25 -8.22 -7.82
N GLY A 146 -0.77 -7.56 -8.35
CA GLY A 146 -1.11 -6.17 -8.03
C GLY A 146 -2.00 -6.10 -6.78
N ILE A 147 -1.61 -5.32 -5.78
CA ILE A 147 -2.36 -5.15 -4.53
C ILE A 147 -2.71 -3.67 -4.37
N ALA A 148 -3.98 -3.33 -4.52
CA ALA A 148 -4.46 -1.97 -4.25
C ALA A 148 -4.82 -1.80 -2.77
N MET A 149 -4.38 -0.69 -2.18
CA MET A 149 -4.71 -0.30 -0.81
C MET A 149 -5.55 0.97 -0.79
N GLY A 150 -6.45 1.09 0.20
CA GLY A 150 -7.32 2.25 0.30
C GLY A 150 -8.40 2.32 -0.79
N ALA A 151 -8.72 1.20 -1.44
CA ALA A 151 -9.63 1.10 -2.58
C ALA A 151 -11.10 1.50 -2.30
N MET A 152 -11.40 2.05 -1.12
CA MET A 152 -12.73 2.56 -0.78
C MET A 152 -13.05 3.84 -1.57
N GLY A 153 -13.39 3.68 -2.86
CA GLY A 153 -13.87 4.77 -3.71
C GLY A 153 -13.15 4.97 -5.05
N SER A 154 -12.19 4.12 -5.40
CA SER A 154 -11.53 4.15 -6.72
C SER A 154 -11.89 2.90 -7.51
N ASP A 155 -12.83 3.01 -8.45
CA ASP A 155 -13.18 1.92 -9.38
C ASP A 155 -11.95 1.45 -10.17
N VAL A 156 -11.05 2.37 -10.52
CA VAL A 156 -9.81 2.08 -11.27
C VAL A 156 -8.87 1.16 -10.49
N ALA A 157 -8.73 1.36 -9.18
CA ALA A 157 -7.88 0.53 -8.34
C ALA A 157 -8.40 -0.91 -8.25
N ILE A 158 -9.74 -1.06 -8.16
CA ILE A 158 -10.42 -2.35 -8.07
C ILE A 158 -10.33 -3.09 -9.42
N GLU A 159 -10.41 -2.39 -10.54
CA GLU A 159 -10.34 -2.99 -11.88
C GLU A 159 -8.92 -3.41 -12.28
N THR A 160 -7.89 -2.77 -11.74
CA THR A 160 -6.50 -2.96 -12.17
C THR A 160 -5.72 -3.93 -11.28
N ALA A 161 -6.11 -4.06 -10.01
CA ALA A 161 -5.40 -4.89 -9.04
C ALA A 161 -5.99 -6.30 -8.92
N ASP A 162 -5.14 -7.31 -8.71
CA ASP A 162 -5.58 -8.68 -8.40
C ASP A 162 -6.18 -8.81 -7.00
N VAL A 163 -5.75 -7.95 -6.08
CA VAL A 163 -6.21 -7.92 -4.69
C VAL A 163 -6.49 -6.49 -4.27
N ALA A 164 -7.68 -6.23 -3.76
CA ALA A 164 -8.05 -4.94 -3.18
C ALA A 164 -8.15 -5.08 -1.65
N LEU A 165 -7.29 -4.36 -0.93
CA LEU A 165 -7.34 -4.29 0.54
C LEU A 165 -8.17 -3.08 0.95
N MET A 166 -9.31 -3.37 1.60
CA MET A 166 -10.19 -2.33 2.11
C MET A 166 -9.57 -1.66 3.34
N GLY A 167 -9.43 -0.33 3.28
CA GLY A 167 -8.81 0.46 4.34
C GLY A 167 -7.34 0.78 4.08
N GLU A 168 -6.79 1.65 4.93
CA GLU A 168 -5.47 2.26 4.76
C GLU A 168 -4.38 1.63 5.65
N ASP A 169 -4.73 0.67 6.51
CA ASP A 169 -3.80 0.05 7.44
C ASP A 169 -2.88 -0.95 6.74
N LEU A 170 -1.61 -0.59 6.61
CA LEU A 170 -0.59 -1.43 5.95
C LEU A 170 -0.42 -2.82 6.59
N ARG A 171 -0.85 -3.03 7.84
CA ARG A 171 -0.75 -4.35 8.53
C ARG A 171 -1.62 -5.40 7.87
N HIS A 172 -2.63 -5.00 7.09
CA HIS A 172 -3.42 -5.93 6.29
C HIS A 172 -2.56 -6.67 5.26
N LEU A 173 -1.50 -6.06 4.75
CA LEU A 173 -0.62 -6.66 3.74
C LEU A 173 0.08 -7.95 4.26
N PRO A 174 0.92 -7.92 5.30
CA PRO A 174 1.56 -9.14 5.80
C PRO A 174 0.53 -10.16 6.32
N GLN A 175 -0.62 -9.71 6.83
CA GLN A 175 -1.70 -10.57 7.26
C GLN A 175 -2.31 -11.34 6.09
N THR A 176 -2.63 -10.65 4.97
CA THR A 176 -3.18 -11.25 3.76
C THR A 176 -2.20 -12.24 3.13
N LEU A 177 -0.92 -11.87 3.03
CA LEU A 177 0.12 -12.76 2.50
C LEU A 177 0.29 -14.03 3.37
N SER A 178 0.25 -13.89 4.69
CA SER A 178 0.30 -15.02 5.63
C SER A 178 -0.93 -15.92 5.48
N HIS A 179 -2.10 -15.31 5.33
CA HIS A 179 -3.36 -16.04 5.10
C HIS A 179 -3.34 -16.80 3.78
N ALA A 180 -2.90 -16.18 2.70
CA ALA A 180 -2.78 -16.80 1.38
C ALA A 180 -1.84 -18.02 1.40
N ARG A 181 -0.66 -17.91 2.06
CA ARG A 181 0.27 -19.03 2.25
C ARG A 181 -0.38 -20.19 3.02
N ARG A 182 -1.13 -19.87 4.08
CA ARG A 182 -1.83 -20.89 4.86
C ARG A 182 -2.94 -21.57 4.05
N ALA A 183 -3.75 -20.79 3.32
CA ALA A 183 -4.79 -21.31 2.45
C ALA A 183 -4.21 -22.24 1.38
N ARG A 184 -3.10 -21.82 0.74
CA ARG A 184 -2.37 -22.65 -0.23
C ARG A 184 -1.88 -23.96 0.39
N SER A 185 -1.33 -23.92 1.60
CA SER A 185 -0.86 -25.13 2.29
C SER A 185 -2.01 -26.09 2.58
N ILE A 186 -3.16 -25.58 3.04
CA ILE A 186 -4.36 -26.40 3.28
C ILE A 186 -4.90 -27.00 1.97
N MET A 187 -4.92 -26.20 0.90
CA MET A 187 -5.32 -26.68 -0.43
C MET A 187 -4.42 -27.83 -0.90
N LEU A 188 -3.10 -27.69 -0.79
CA LEU A 188 -2.14 -28.74 -1.18
C LEU A 188 -2.28 -30.00 -0.32
N GLN A 189 -2.58 -29.87 0.98
CA GLN A 189 -2.88 -30.99 1.86
C GLN A 189 -4.14 -31.74 1.38
N ASN A 190 -5.20 -31.03 1.02
CA ASN A 190 -6.43 -31.60 0.53
C ASN A 190 -6.22 -32.32 -0.81
N VAL A 191 -5.51 -31.69 -1.75
CA VAL A 191 -5.16 -32.30 -3.04
C VAL A 191 -4.32 -33.55 -2.82
N GLY A 192 -3.30 -33.51 -1.97
CA GLY A 192 -2.46 -34.66 -1.66
C GLY A 192 -3.25 -35.81 -1.01
N LEU A 193 -4.16 -35.49 -0.09
CA LEU A 193 -5.05 -36.48 0.54
C LEU A 193 -5.95 -37.14 -0.49
N SER A 194 -6.60 -36.34 -1.36
CA SER A 194 -7.51 -36.86 -2.38
C SER A 194 -6.78 -37.73 -3.40
N LEU A 195 -5.62 -37.30 -3.90
CA LEU A 195 -4.81 -38.10 -4.84
C LEU A 195 -4.30 -39.37 -4.21
N GLY A 196 -3.85 -39.33 -2.95
CA GLY A 196 -3.41 -40.51 -2.21
C GLY A 196 -4.56 -41.53 -2.02
N LEU A 197 -5.75 -41.04 -1.68
CA LEU A 197 -6.93 -41.88 -1.53
C LEU A 197 -7.30 -42.56 -2.86
N ILE A 198 -7.31 -41.81 -3.96
CA ILE A 198 -7.59 -42.33 -5.31
C ILE A 198 -6.56 -43.39 -5.69
N ALA A 199 -5.28 -43.13 -5.47
CA ALA A 199 -4.19 -44.05 -5.78
C ALA A 199 -4.26 -45.39 -5.01
N ILE A 200 -4.87 -45.35 -3.81
CA ILE A 200 -5.09 -46.55 -3.00
C ILE A 200 -6.39 -47.26 -3.38
N LEU A 201 -7.50 -46.55 -3.52
CA LEU A 201 -8.82 -47.14 -3.73
C LEU A 201 -8.97 -47.77 -5.12
N ILE A 202 -8.40 -47.19 -6.17
CA ILE A 202 -8.48 -47.71 -7.52
C ILE A 202 -7.89 -49.14 -7.61
N PRO A 203 -6.65 -49.43 -7.18
CA PRO A 203 -6.12 -50.79 -7.20
C PRO A 203 -6.93 -51.76 -6.33
N LEU A 204 -7.33 -51.35 -5.12
CA LEU A 204 -8.09 -52.19 -4.21
C LEU A 204 -9.46 -52.60 -4.79
N ALA A 205 -10.11 -51.70 -5.51
CA ALA A 205 -11.35 -51.96 -6.22
C ALA A 205 -11.12 -52.84 -7.45
N THR A 206 -10.07 -52.55 -8.25
CA THR A 206 -9.76 -53.26 -9.49
C THR A 206 -9.40 -54.74 -9.23
N PHE A 207 -8.65 -55.01 -8.16
CA PHE A 207 -8.30 -56.35 -7.75
C PHE A 207 -9.40 -57.06 -6.93
N GLY A 208 -10.57 -56.40 -6.76
CA GLY A 208 -11.70 -57.02 -6.04
C GLY A 208 -11.51 -57.17 -4.53
N ILE A 209 -10.51 -56.51 -3.96
CA ILE A 209 -10.21 -56.53 -2.49
C ILE A 209 -11.29 -55.72 -1.73
N LEU A 210 -11.75 -54.61 -2.31
CA LEU A 210 -12.83 -53.79 -1.78
C LEU A 210 -14.02 -53.79 -2.73
N GLY A 211 -15.18 -54.11 -2.22
CA GLY A 211 -16.44 -53.93 -2.95
C GLY A 211 -16.83 -52.48 -3.12
N LEU A 212 -17.64 -52.15 -4.13
CA LEU A 212 -18.06 -50.80 -4.47
C LEU A 212 -18.61 -50.02 -3.27
N ALA A 213 -19.44 -50.64 -2.45
CA ALA A 213 -20.04 -50.00 -1.25
C ALA A 213 -18.98 -49.53 -0.25
N ALA A 214 -17.91 -50.33 -0.05
CA ALA A 214 -16.82 -49.99 0.84
C ALA A 214 -15.96 -48.83 0.27
N VAL A 215 -15.72 -48.85 -1.05
CA VAL A 215 -14.99 -47.73 -1.72
C VAL A 215 -15.73 -46.41 -1.57
N VAL A 216 -17.06 -46.42 -1.84
CA VAL A 216 -17.91 -45.24 -1.67
C VAL A 216 -17.90 -44.75 -0.24
N LEU A 217 -18.09 -45.63 0.75
CA LEU A 217 -18.08 -45.24 2.17
C LEU A 217 -16.76 -44.59 2.58
N VAL A 218 -15.61 -45.15 2.18
CA VAL A 218 -14.29 -44.57 2.47
C VAL A 218 -14.13 -43.20 1.82
N HIS A 219 -14.62 -43.04 0.58
CA HIS A 219 -14.57 -41.76 -0.12
C HIS A 219 -15.39 -40.69 0.58
N GLU A 220 -16.64 -40.98 0.94
CA GLU A 220 -17.52 -40.04 1.67
C GLU A 220 -16.95 -39.62 3.03
N VAL A 221 -16.39 -40.59 3.77
CA VAL A 221 -15.72 -40.26 5.04
C VAL A 221 -14.49 -39.35 4.82
N ALA A 222 -13.70 -39.62 3.80
CA ALA A 222 -12.54 -38.77 3.48
C ALA A 222 -12.96 -37.35 3.06
N GLU A 223 -14.06 -37.19 2.34
CA GLU A 223 -14.61 -35.89 1.95
C GLU A 223 -14.92 -35.02 3.18
N ILE A 224 -15.50 -35.60 4.22
CA ILE A 224 -15.75 -34.90 5.51
C ILE A 224 -14.45 -34.33 6.09
N PHE A 225 -13.34 -35.08 6.04
CA PHE A 225 -12.02 -34.61 6.50
C PHE A 225 -11.47 -33.48 5.61
N VAL A 226 -11.61 -33.59 4.28
CA VAL A 226 -11.20 -32.56 3.32
C VAL A 226 -11.97 -31.26 3.57
N ILE A 227 -13.29 -31.33 3.73
CA ILE A 227 -14.15 -30.18 4.03
C ILE A 227 -13.74 -29.56 5.39
N GLY A 228 -13.60 -30.40 6.43
CA GLY A 228 -13.20 -29.95 7.77
C GLY A 228 -11.82 -29.27 7.77
N ASN A 229 -10.87 -29.78 6.98
CA ASN A 229 -9.56 -29.14 6.78
C ASN A 229 -9.70 -27.81 6.02
N GLY A 230 -10.57 -27.76 5.00
CA GLY A 230 -10.85 -26.54 4.23
C GLY A 230 -11.40 -25.40 5.08
N VAL A 231 -12.30 -25.69 6.02
CA VAL A 231 -12.85 -24.68 6.95
C VAL A 231 -11.76 -23.99 7.79
N ARG A 232 -10.63 -24.64 8.04
CA ARG A 232 -9.48 -24.02 8.75
C ARG A 232 -8.88 -22.84 7.97
N ALA A 233 -9.02 -22.81 6.64
CA ALA A 233 -8.55 -21.69 5.82
C ALA A 233 -9.36 -20.41 6.11
N GLY A 234 -10.64 -20.50 6.42
CA GLY A 234 -11.51 -19.34 6.71
C GLY A 234 -11.25 -18.65 8.07
N ARG A 235 -10.36 -19.18 8.92
CA ARG A 235 -10.06 -18.55 10.21
C ARG A 235 -9.12 -17.37 10.05
N PHE A 236 -9.67 -16.16 10.15
CA PHE A 236 -8.97 -14.89 10.09
C PHE A 236 -8.87 -14.25 11.49
N ARG A 237 -7.75 -13.58 11.79
CA ARG A 237 -7.58 -12.84 13.04
C ARG A 237 -7.76 -11.35 12.73
N PRO A 238 -8.70 -10.64 13.37
CA PRO A 238 -8.85 -9.20 13.19
C PRO A 238 -7.60 -8.46 13.69
N LEU A 239 -7.28 -7.34 13.05
CA LEU A 239 -6.23 -6.42 13.51
C LEU A 239 -6.73 -5.60 14.70
N THR A 240 -5.84 -5.34 15.64
CA THR A 240 -6.10 -4.37 16.71
C THR A 240 -6.07 -2.96 16.09
N PRO A 241 -7.09 -2.11 16.30
CA PRO A 241 -7.08 -0.75 15.77
C PRO A 241 -5.85 0.03 16.26
N ILE A 242 -5.23 0.79 15.36
CA ILE A 242 -4.22 1.79 15.72
C ILE A 242 -4.98 3.08 16.06
N PRO A 243 -4.64 3.78 17.15
CA PRO A 243 -5.16 5.13 17.38
C PRO A 243 -4.78 6.02 16.18
N ALA A 244 -5.77 6.71 15.61
CA ALA A 244 -5.52 7.59 14.48
C ALA A 244 -4.45 8.62 14.86
N ALA A 245 -3.33 8.65 14.13
CA ALA A 245 -2.35 9.71 14.24
C ALA A 245 -3.03 11.02 13.81
N ARG A 246 -2.98 12.03 14.67
CA ARG A 246 -3.44 13.36 14.28
C ARG A 246 -2.48 13.90 13.24
N PRO A 247 -2.96 14.37 12.06
CA PRO A 247 -2.08 14.99 11.09
C PRO A 247 -1.37 16.16 11.74
N ALA A 248 -0.03 16.19 11.69
CA ALA A 248 0.78 17.28 12.19
C ALA A 248 0.68 18.47 11.20
N VAL A 249 -0.45 19.18 11.20
CA VAL A 249 -0.57 20.44 10.48
C VAL A 249 -0.03 21.54 11.38
N THR A 250 1.19 21.98 11.13
CA THR A 250 1.76 23.14 11.82
C THR A 250 1.53 24.38 10.95
N ALA A 251 0.49 25.14 11.28
CA ALA A 251 0.27 26.45 10.68
C ALA A 251 1.02 27.51 11.50
N VAL A 252 1.87 28.30 10.84
CA VAL A 252 2.57 29.42 11.45
C VAL A 252 1.96 30.72 10.94
N PRO A 253 1.22 31.49 11.79
CA PRO A 253 0.66 32.76 11.37
C PRO A 253 1.75 33.84 11.20
N ALA A 254 1.56 34.74 10.24
CA ALA A 254 2.48 35.83 9.91
C ALA A 254 2.57 36.92 10.99
N GLY A 255 1.85 36.83 12.10
CA GLY A 255 1.72 37.92 13.08
C GLY A 255 2.39 37.76 14.45
N ALA A 256 3.24 36.73 14.67
CA ALA A 256 3.85 36.51 16.01
C ALA A 256 5.26 37.10 16.17
N GLY A 257 5.49 38.29 15.63
CA GLY A 257 6.77 38.99 15.78
C GLY A 257 6.58 40.50 15.92
N GLY A 258 6.50 41.00 17.15
CA GLY A 258 6.65 42.41 17.39
C GLY A 258 5.80 42.96 18.53
N LYS A 259 6.30 42.99 19.75
CA LYS A 259 6.30 44.12 20.65
C LYS A 259 7.57 44.08 21.49
#